data_c42e1d740bdee484978cd681353ff627
#
_entry.id   c42e1d740bdee484978cd681353ff627
#
_cell.length_a   1.000
_cell.length_b   1.000
_cell.length_c   1.000
_cell.angle_alpha   90.00
_cell.angle_beta   90.00
_cell.angle_gamma   90.00
#
_symmetry.space_group_name_H-M   'P 1'
#
loop_
_entity.id
_entity.type
_entity.pdbx_description
1 polymer ?
#
loop_
_entity_poly.entity_id
_entity_poly.type
_entity_poly.pdbx_seq_one_letter_code
_entity_poly.pdbx_strand_id
1 'polypeptide(L)'
;LNCHTPLGWLNRMTQFKEKAGKQRENAPLALYAYPVLMAADILLYRATHVPVGEDQKQHLELARDIAGAFNHHYGRAVLTLPEPLIPREAARVMSLRDGQKKMSKSDESEYSRIALTDDADTIARKIQKAKTDPLPLPESMEGLEQRPEARNLLTLLAAFQGIS
;
A
#
# COMPACT_ATOMS: atom_id res chain seq x y z
N LEU A 1 5.69 20.09 12.91
CA LEU A 1 5.02 18.86 13.37
C LEU A 1 5.88 18.07 14.37
N ASN A 2 7.19 17.95 14.17
CA ASN A 2 8.08 17.21 15.09
C ASN A 2 7.93 17.64 16.55
N CYS A 3 7.72 18.93 16.83
CA CYS A 3 7.53 19.46 18.19
C CYS A 3 6.21 19.00 18.84
N HIS A 4 5.28 18.46 18.06
CA HIS A 4 3.98 17.95 18.53
C HIS A 4 3.85 16.43 18.41
N THR A 5 4.96 15.74 18.07
CA THR A 5 4.97 14.29 17.87
C THR A 5 5.78 13.62 18.98
N PRO A 6 5.13 12.95 19.94
CA PRO A 6 5.85 12.21 20.98
C PRO A 6 6.69 11.08 20.40
N LEU A 7 7.91 10.89 20.91
CA LEU A 7 8.82 9.81 20.49
C LEU A 7 8.18 8.43 20.61
N GLY A 8 7.33 8.23 21.62
CA GLY A 8 6.60 6.97 21.83
C GLY A 8 5.69 6.57 20.67
N TRP A 9 5.17 7.52 19.89
CA TRP A 9 4.37 7.24 18.69
C TRP A 9 5.24 6.66 17.58
N LEU A 10 6.41 7.24 17.35
CA LEU A 10 7.36 6.77 16.35
C LEU A 10 7.96 5.39 16.72
N ASN A 11 8.23 5.17 18.00
CA ASN A 11 8.71 3.87 18.50
C ASN A 11 7.72 2.72 18.26
N ARG A 12 6.42 3.00 18.13
CA ARG A 12 5.38 2.00 17.87
C ARG A 12 5.22 1.65 16.39
N MET A 13 5.75 2.48 15.49
CA MET A 13 5.64 2.27 14.04
C MET A 13 6.27 0.94 13.63
N THR A 14 5.49 0.12 12.92
CA THR A 14 5.90 -1.21 12.47
C THR A 14 7.13 -1.14 11.58
N GLN A 15 7.13 -0.24 10.60
CA GLN A 15 8.26 -0.08 9.68
C GLN A 15 9.55 0.36 10.38
N PHE A 16 9.45 1.19 11.44
CA PHE A 16 10.62 1.53 12.24
C PHE A 16 11.19 0.29 12.94
N LYS A 17 10.32 -0.53 13.56
CA LYS A 17 10.72 -1.77 14.26
C LYS A 17 11.40 -2.75 13.32
N GLU A 18 10.85 -2.93 12.11
CA GLU A 18 11.36 -3.86 11.10
C GLU A 18 12.72 -3.42 10.55
N LYS A 19 12.83 -2.14 10.13
CA LYS A 19 14.03 -1.61 9.49
C LYS A 19 15.17 -1.30 10.46
N ALA A 20 14.87 -0.86 11.68
CA ALA A 20 15.87 -0.60 12.71
C ALA A 20 16.43 -1.90 13.31
N GLY A 21 15.70 -3.03 13.20
CA GLY A 21 16.14 -4.33 13.71
C GLY A 21 16.40 -4.33 15.21
N LYS A 22 17.39 -5.12 15.65
CA LYS A 22 17.75 -5.26 17.08
C LYS A 22 18.59 -4.08 17.59
N GLN A 23 19.33 -3.39 16.72
CA GLN A 23 20.23 -2.29 17.07
C GLN A 23 19.62 -0.93 16.73
N ARG A 24 18.53 -0.60 17.40
CA ARG A 24 17.76 0.65 17.15
C ARG A 24 18.61 1.91 17.32
N GLU A 25 19.63 1.87 18.16
CA GLU A 25 20.55 2.98 18.41
C GLU A 25 21.36 3.37 17.18
N ASN A 26 21.59 2.42 16.27
CA ASN A 26 22.32 2.65 15.01
C ASN A 26 21.39 3.03 13.84
N ALA A 27 20.08 3.12 14.08
CA ALA A 27 19.15 3.52 13.02
C ALA A 27 19.35 5.00 12.69
N PRO A 28 19.41 5.36 11.39
CA PRO A 28 19.57 6.76 10.99
C PRO A 28 18.35 7.58 11.43
N LEU A 29 18.60 8.83 11.82
CA LEU A 29 17.54 9.77 12.23
C LEU A 29 16.44 9.89 11.14
N ALA A 30 16.82 9.83 9.88
CA ALA A 30 15.87 9.87 8.77
C ALA A 30 14.82 8.75 8.84
N LEU A 31 15.21 7.54 9.26
CA LEU A 31 14.29 6.41 9.44
C LEU A 31 13.29 6.66 10.58
N TYR A 32 13.67 7.45 11.54
CA TYR A 32 12.83 7.82 12.68
C TYR A 32 11.90 8.99 12.37
N ALA A 33 12.36 9.94 11.55
CA ALA A 33 11.66 11.19 11.25
C ALA A 33 10.74 11.11 10.02
N TYR A 34 10.97 10.17 9.07
CA TYR A 34 10.20 10.14 7.81
C TYR A 34 8.68 9.99 8.00
N PRO A 35 8.13 9.31 9.04
CA PRO A 35 6.66 9.25 9.20
C PRO A 35 6.06 10.62 9.49
N VAL A 36 6.81 11.50 10.19
CA VAL A 36 6.36 12.88 10.44
C VAL A 36 6.47 13.73 9.18
N LEU A 37 7.48 13.49 8.34
CA LEU A 37 7.59 14.14 7.03
C LEU A 37 6.43 13.72 6.12
N MET A 38 6.10 12.44 6.07
CA MET A 38 4.93 11.95 5.33
C MET A 38 3.62 12.58 5.84
N ALA A 39 3.46 12.70 7.15
CA ALA A 39 2.32 13.42 7.73
C ALA A 39 2.30 14.88 7.28
N ALA A 40 3.44 15.55 7.20
CA ALA A 40 3.52 16.93 6.72
C ALA A 40 3.09 17.07 5.26
N ASP A 41 3.52 16.14 4.39
CA ASP A 41 3.14 16.11 2.98
C ASP A 41 1.62 15.98 2.78
N ILE A 42 0.94 15.23 3.66
CA ILE A 42 -0.51 15.06 3.63
C ILE A 42 -1.23 16.30 4.20
N LEU A 43 -0.81 16.73 5.39
CA LEU A 43 -1.50 17.77 6.17
C LEU A 43 -1.34 19.17 5.55
N LEU A 44 -0.22 19.43 4.86
CA LEU A 44 0.03 20.70 4.16
C LEU A 44 -1.06 21.01 3.12
N TYR A 45 -1.51 20.00 2.42
CA TYR A 45 -2.53 20.14 1.36
C TYR A 45 -3.97 20.03 1.88
N ARG A 46 -4.16 19.89 3.19
CA ARG A 46 -5.48 19.72 3.81
C ARG A 46 -6.30 18.57 3.19
N ALA A 47 -5.62 17.49 2.81
CA ALA A 47 -6.26 16.31 2.26
C ALA A 47 -7.32 15.78 3.23
N THR A 48 -8.54 15.55 2.74
CA THR A 48 -9.61 14.94 3.52
C THR A 48 -9.58 13.43 3.44
N HIS A 49 -9.20 12.89 2.27
CA HIS A 49 -9.07 11.46 2.01
C HIS A 49 -7.74 11.18 1.29
N VAL A 50 -7.07 10.11 1.69
CA VAL A 50 -5.78 9.72 1.11
C VAL A 50 -5.86 8.28 0.64
N PRO A 51 -5.82 8.01 -0.69
CA PRO A 51 -5.77 6.64 -1.21
C PRO A 51 -4.45 5.97 -0.80
N VAL A 52 -4.55 4.87 -0.06
CA VAL A 52 -3.38 4.14 0.43
C VAL A 52 -3.62 2.64 0.42
N GLY A 53 -2.55 1.87 0.32
CA GLY A 53 -2.59 0.43 0.62
C GLY A 53 -2.69 0.18 2.13
N GLU A 54 -3.09 -1.04 2.49
CA GLU A 54 -3.25 -1.45 3.90
C GLU A 54 -1.96 -1.25 4.72
N ASP A 55 -0.79 -1.43 4.09
CA ASP A 55 0.53 -1.24 4.70
C ASP A 55 0.81 0.21 5.10
N GLN A 56 0.08 1.20 4.56
CA GLN A 56 0.23 2.62 4.86
C GLN A 56 -0.81 3.14 5.86
N LYS A 57 -1.75 2.32 6.28
CA LYS A 57 -2.81 2.71 7.22
C LYS A 57 -2.25 3.30 8.52
N GLN A 58 -1.23 2.66 9.09
CA GLN A 58 -0.59 3.13 10.33
C GLN A 58 0.05 4.52 10.18
N HIS A 59 0.58 4.86 9.00
CA HIS A 59 1.12 6.19 8.73
C HIS A 59 0.00 7.25 8.68
N LEU A 60 -1.17 6.90 8.14
CA LEU A 60 -2.33 7.80 8.16
C LEU A 60 -2.88 8.00 9.57
N GLU A 61 -2.93 6.95 10.39
CA GLU A 61 -3.29 7.04 11.80
C GLU A 61 -2.35 8.00 12.54
N LEU A 62 -1.05 7.87 12.32
CA LEU A 62 -0.06 8.80 12.88
C LEU A 62 -0.29 10.24 12.40
N ALA A 63 -0.58 10.46 11.12
CA ALA A 63 -0.86 11.79 10.58
C ALA A 63 -2.11 12.42 11.25
N ARG A 64 -3.15 11.62 11.52
CA ARG A 64 -4.35 12.05 12.25
C ARG A 64 -4.03 12.41 13.70
N ASP A 65 -3.24 11.58 14.38
CA ASP A 65 -2.81 11.83 15.77
C ASP A 65 -2.01 13.14 15.86
N ILE A 66 -1.07 13.36 14.93
CA ILE A 66 -0.29 14.60 14.85
C ILE A 66 -1.19 15.81 14.60
N ALA A 67 -2.14 15.70 13.65
CA ALA A 67 -3.09 16.78 13.37
C ALA A 67 -3.97 17.09 14.59
N GLY A 68 -4.45 16.06 15.29
CA GLY A 68 -5.22 16.20 16.52
C GLY A 68 -4.44 16.89 17.63
N ALA A 69 -3.21 16.47 17.89
CA ALA A 69 -2.33 17.08 18.90
C ALA A 69 -2.02 18.55 18.54
N PHE A 70 -1.75 18.83 17.27
CA PHE A 70 -1.51 20.20 16.78
C PHE A 70 -2.75 21.09 16.99
N ASN A 71 -3.94 20.64 16.55
CA ASN A 71 -5.18 21.36 16.69
C ASN A 71 -5.52 21.62 18.17
N HIS A 72 -5.31 20.62 19.02
CA HIS A 72 -5.52 20.76 20.47
C HIS A 72 -4.59 21.83 21.07
N HIS A 73 -3.29 21.80 20.72
CA HIS A 73 -2.31 22.77 21.23
C HIS A 73 -2.68 24.22 20.86
N TYR A 74 -3.18 24.44 19.65
CA TYR A 74 -3.58 25.78 19.19
C TYR A 74 -5.03 26.15 19.49
N GLY A 75 -5.81 25.27 20.13
CA GLY A 75 -7.19 25.51 20.52
C GLY A 75 -8.17 25.71 19.34
N ARG A 76 -7.80 25.30 18.14
CA ARG A 76 -8.61 25.45 16.92
C ARG A 76 -8.25 24.38 15.86
N ALA A 77 -9.20 24.09 14.97
CA ALA A 77 -9.00 23.19 13.85
C ALA A 77 -8.18 23.85 12.73
N VAL A 78 -6.84 23.78 12.83
CA VAL A 78 -5.89 24.31 11.82
C VAL A 78 -5.64 23.27 10.74
N LEU A 79 -5.40 22.02 11.14
CA LEU A 79 -5.10 20.90 10.26
C LEU A 79 -6.34 20.01 10.10
N THR A 80 -6.59 19.57 8.85
CA THR A 80 -7.63 18.58 8.55
C THR A 80 -7.16 17.20 9.00
N LEU A 81 -8.03 16.40 9.62
CA LEU A 81 -7.75 15.01 9.94
C LEU A 81 -8.04 14.15 8.70
N PRO A 82 -7.02 13.59 8.05
CA PRO A 82 -7.23 12.82 6.83
C PRO A 82 -7.83 11.44 7.12
N GLU A 83 -8.72 10.96 6.24
CA GLU A 83 -9.25 9.60 6.30
C GLU A 83 -8.54 8.70 5.28
N PRO A 84 -8.17 7.46 5.64
CA PRO A 84 -7.61 6.51 4.69
C PRO A 84 -8.71 6.04 3.73
N LEU A 85 -8.42 6.10 2.44
CA LEU A 85 -9.23 5.46 1.41
C LEU A 85 -8.51 4.18 0.97
N ILE A 86 -8.91 3.06 1.57
CA ILE A 86 -8.32 1.75 1.26
C ILE A 86 -9.28 1.03 0.32
N PRO A 87 -8.93 0.84 -0.96
CA PRO A 87 -9.73 0.08 -1.89
C PRO A 87 -9.89 -1.37 -1.38
N ARG A 88 -11.11 -1.86 -1.28
CA ARG A 88 -11.39 -3.24 -0.86
C ARG A 88 -10.99 -4.25 -1.94
N GLU A 89 -11.10 -3.83 -3.20
CA GLU A 89 -10.86 -4.64 -4.40
C GLU A 89 -9.45 -4.37 -4.93
N ALA A 90 -8.74 -5.41 -5.31
CA ALA A 90 -7.38 -5.34 -5.87
C ALA A 90 -6.36 -4.54 -5.03
N ALA A 91 -6.55 -4.45 -3.72
CA ALA A 91 -5.65 -3.72 -2.81
C ALA A 91 -4.19 -4.22 -2.90
N ARG A 92 -3.98 -5.44 -3.37
CA ARG A 92 -2.66 -6.04 -3.58
C ARG A 92 -2.63 -6.84 -4.89
N VAL A 93 -2.04 -6.25 -5.91
CA VAL A 93 -1.82 -6.92 -7.20
C VAL A 93 -0.56 -7.77 -7.11
N MET A 94 -0.67 -9.03 -7.53
CA MET A 94 0.45 -10.00 -7.50
C MET A 94 1.13 -10.07 -8.86
N SER A 95 2.38 -10.57 -8.86
CA SER A 95 3.17 -10.77 -10.08
C SER A 95 2.45 -11.71 -11.05
N LEU A 96 2.53 -11.44 -12.34
CA LEU A 96 2.01 -12.33 -13.38
C LEU A 96 2.82 -13.64 -13.50
N ARG A 97 4.02 -13.68 -12.91
CA ARG A 97 4.92 -14.86 -12.94
C ARG A 97 4.90 -15.66 -11.64
N ASP A 98 4.35 -15.07 -10.57
CA ASP A 98 4.29 -15.68 -9.25
C ASP A 98 3.15 -15.04 -8.43
N GLY A 99 2.05 -15.76 -8.31
CA GLY A 99 0.85 -15.30 -7.61
C GLY A 99 1.03 -15.10 -6.10
N GLN A 100 2.19 -15.46 -5.53
CA GLN A 100 2.51 -15.24 -4.12
C GLN A 100 3.37 -13.99 -3.90
N LYS A 101 4.01 -13.47 -4.96
CA LYS A 101 4.83 -12.25 -4.88
C LYS A 101 4.05 -11.01 -5.31
N LYS A 102 4.19 -9.91 -4.57
CA LYS A 102 3.65 -8.62 -4.99
C LYS A 102 4.24 -8.20 -6.33
N MET A 103 3.41 -7.67 -7.24
CA MET A 103 3.88 -7.04 -8.48
C MET A 103 4.84 -5.91 -8.15
N SER A 104 6.00 -5.89 -8.79
CA SER A 104 7.05 -4.90 -8.54
C SER A 104 7.62 -4.35 -9.83
N LYS A 105 7.80 -3.01 -9.87
CA LYS A 105 8.45 -2.35 -11.01
C LYS A 105 9.94 -2.69 -11.13
N SER A 106 10.57 -3.14 -10.03
CA SER A 106 11.99 -3.51 -9.96
C SER A 106 12.24 -5.00 -10.19
N ASP A 107 11.22 -5.79 -10.57
CA ASP A 107 11.41 -7.17 -10.97
C ASP A 107 12.23 -7.23 -12.28
N GLU A 108 13.17 -8.17 -12.39
CA GLU A 108 14.02 -8.32 -13.56
C GLU A 108 13.23 -8.67 -14.82
N SER A 109 12.13 -9.41 -14.67
CA SER A 109 11.27 -9.81 -15.78
C SER A 109 10.18 -8.77 -16.04
N GLU A 110 10.16 -8.18 -17.23
CA GLU A 110 9.05 -7.31 -17.66
C GLU A 110 7.71 -8.04 -17.77
N TYR A 111 7.72 -9.36 -17.93
CA TYR A 111 6.51 -10.20 -17.95
C TYR A 111 5.91 -10.44 -16.56
N SER A 112 6.55 -9.97 -15.50
CA SER A 112 6.02 -10.06 -14.13
C SER A 112 4.95 -9.00 -13.83
N ARG A 113 4.86 -7.95 -14.65
CA ARG A 113 4.04 -6.76 -14.41
C ARG A 113 3.39 -6.20 -15.66
N ILE A 114 2.32 -5.45 -15.46
CA ILE A 114 1.72 -4.56 -16.47
C ILE A 114 2.11 -3.14 -16.09
N ALA A 115 2.73 -2.40 -17.01
CA ALA A 115 3.03 -0.99 -16.84
C ALA A 115 1.88 -0.15 -17.44
N LEU A 116 1.62 1.03 -16.89
CA LEU A 116 0.61 1.96 -17.43
C LEU A 116 0.99 2.49 -18.82
N THR A 117 2.24 2.32 -19.23
CA THR A 117 2.78 2.68 -20.54
C THR A 117 2.73 1.55 -21.55
N ASP A 118 2.32 0.33 -21.14
CA ASP A 118 2.19 -0.81 -22.07
C ASP A 118 1.01 -0.57 -23.03
N ASP A 119 1.23 -0.86 -24.30
CA ASP A 119 0.15 -0.88 -25.30
C ASP A 119 -0.72 -2.16 -25.19
N ALA A 120 -1.83 -2.18 -25.87
CA ALA A 120 -2.80 -3.28 -25.82
C ALA A 120 -2.17 -4.63 -26.24
N ASP A 121 -1.32 -4.64 -27.25
CA ASP A 121 -0.67 -5.85 -27.76
C ASP A 121 0.36 -6.39 -26.75
N THR A 122 1.07 -5.49 -26.08
CA THR A 122 2.02 -5.83 -25.02
C THR A 122 1.30 -6.39 -23.80
N ILE A 123 0.19 -5.78 -23.38
CA ILE A 123 -0.66 -6.28 -22.29
C ILE A 123 -1.19 -7.67 -22.63
N ALA A 124 -1.74 -7.86 -23.82
CA ALA A 124 -2.25 -9.17 -24.26
C ALA A 124 -1.16 -10.26 -24.22
N ARG A 125 0.04 -9.96 -24.72
CA ARG A 125 1.18 -10.88 -24.67
C ARG A 125 1.60 -11.20 -23.23
N LYS A 126 1.61 -10.22 -22.33
CA LYS A 126 1.94 -10.41 -20.92
C LYS A 126 0.93 -11.30 -20.21
N ILE A 127 -0.37 -11.09 -20.46
CA ILE A 127 -1.46 -11.92 -19.92
C ILE A 127 -1.37 -13.35 -20.49
N GLN A 128 -1.15 -13.55 -21.79
CA GLN A 128 -0.97 -14.87 -22.39
C GLN A 128 0.21 -15.65 -21.81
N LYS A 129 1.28 -14.94 -21.41
CA LYS A 129 2.48 -15.54 -20.79
C LYS A 129 2.41 -15.56 -19.26
N ALA A 130 1.34 -15.05 -18.66
CA ALA A 130 1.17 -15.13 -17.22
C ALA A 130 1.14 -16.58 -16.74
N LYS A 131 1.70 -16.82 -15.57
CA LYS A 131 1.63 -18.15 -14.95
C LYS A 131 0.19 -18.45 -14.56
N THR A 132 -0.27 -19.63 -14.89
CA THR A 132 -1.58 -20.15 -14.53
C THR A 132 -1.50 -21.68 -14.41
N ASP A 133 -2.60 -22.32 -14.09
CA ASP A 133 -2.74 -23.78 -14.01
C ASP A 133 -3.75 -24.26 -15.07
N PRO A 134 -3.76 -25.57 -15.41
CA PRO A 134 -4.61 -26.13 -16.46
C PRO A 134 -6.04 -26.46 -16.00
N LEU A 135 -6.40 -26.19 -14.75
CA LEU A 135 -7.71 -26.55 -14.22
C LEU A 135 -8.80 -25.56 -14.67
N PRO A 136 -10.04 -26.00 -14.89
CA PRO A 136 -11.14 -25.11 -15.19
C PRO A 136 -11.36 -24.10 -14.06
N LEU A 137 -11.91 -22.94 -14.40
CA LEU A 137 -12.25 -21.94 -13.38
C LEU A 137 -13.33 -22.51 -12.46
N PRO A 138 -13.19 -22.34 -11.13
CA PRO A 138 -14.21 -22.78 -10.16
C PRO A 138 -15.41 -21.83 -10.19
N GLU A 139 -16.54 -22.32 -9.72
CA GLU A 139 -17.78 -21.53 -9.60
C GLU A 139 -17.79 -20.58 -8.40
N SER A 140 -16.84 -20.74 -7.45
CA SER A 140 -16.75 -19.92 -6.23
C SER A 140 -15.29 -19.52 -5.92
N MET A 141 -15.12 -18.45 -5.12
CA MET A 141 -13.82 -17.96 -4.67
C MET A 141 -13.06 -18.97 -3.78
N GLU A 142 -13.78 -19.86 -3.09
CA GLU A 142 -13.17 -20.91 -2.25
C GLU A 142 -12.29 -21.85 -3.09
N GLY A 143 -12.71 -22.17 -4.32
CA GLY A 143 -11.91 -22.96 -5.26
C GLY A 143 -10.60 -22.31 -5.73
N LEU A 144 -10.39 -21.02 -5.42
CA LEU A 144 -9.18 -20.27 -5.78
C LEU A 144 -8.16 -20.13 -4.64
N GLU A 145 -8.47 -20.61 -3.43
CA GLU A 145 -7.57 -20.45 -2.28
C GLU A 145 -6.18 -21.08 -2.49
N GLN A 146 -6.13 -22.22 -3.17
CA GLN A 146 -4.91 -22.96 -3.50
C GLN A 146 -4.37 -22.60 -4.89
N ARG A 147 -4.93 -21.60 -5.58
CA ARG A 147 -4.62 -21.22 -6.97
C ARG A 147 -4.31 -19.72 -7.05
N PRO A 148 -3.20 -19.26 -6.46
CA PRO A 148 -2.90 -17.84 -6.32
C PRO A 148 -2.76 -17.10 -7.65
N GLU A 149 -2.26 -17.76 -8.70
CA GLU A 149 -2.11 -17.19 -10.04
C GLU A 149 -3.47 -16.95 -10.70
N ALA A 150 -4.35 -17.95 -10.68
CA ALA A 150 -5.70 -17.83 -11.21
C ALA A 150 -6.51 -16.77 -10.44
N ARG A 151 -6.39 -16.77 -9.11
CA ARG A 151 -7.00 -15.77 -8.24
C ARG A 151 -6.54 -14.35 -8.60
N ASN A 152 -5.22 -14.15 -8.81
CA ASN A 152 -4.68 -12.85 -9.18
C ASN A 152 -5.28 -12.33 -10.51
N LEU A 153 -5.32 -13.18 -11.54
CA LEU A 153 -5.86 -12.79 -12.85
C LEU A 153 -7.36 -12.46 -12.77
N LEU A 154 -8.14 -13.24 -12.04
CA LEU A 154 -9.56 -12.98 -11.83
C LEU A 154 -9.80 -11.71 -11.00
N THR A 155 -9.00 -11.47 -9.96
CA THR A 155 -9.08 -10.23 -9.17
C THR A 155 -8.79 -8.99 -10.03
N LEU A 156 -7.80 -9.07 -10.92
CA LEU A 156 -7.50 -8.00 -11.87
C LEU A 156 -8.70 -7.76 -12.82
N LEU A 157 -9.24 -8.84 -13.39
CA LEU A 157 -10.40 -8.74 -14.30
C LEU A 157 -11.62 -8.12 -13.59
N ALA A 158 -11.93 -8.57 -12.38
CA ALA A 158 -13.02 -8.05 -11.58
C ALA A 158 -12.85 -6.55 -11.28
N ALA A 159 -11.63 -6.14 -10.89
CA ALA A 159 -11.32 -4.74 -10.63
C ALA A 159 -11.52 -3.85 -11.86
N PHE A 160 -11.13 -4.29 -13.06
CA PHE A 160 -11.33 -3.55 -14.30
C PHE A 160 -12.79 -3.51 -14.74
N GLN A 161 -13.58 -4.51 -14.39
CA GLN A 161 -15.01 -4.56 -14.70
C GLN A 161 -15.88 -3.88 -13.63
N GLY A 162 -15.30 -3.49 -12.49
CA GLY A 162 -16.02 -2.91 -11.35
C GLY A 162 -17.01 -3.90 -10.71
N ILE A 163 -16.69 -5.20 -10.75
CA ILE A 163 -17.45 -6.27 -10.10
C ILE A 163 -16.66 -6.83 -8.92
N SER A 164 -17.37 -7.17 -7.84
CA SER A 164 -16.81 -7.72 -6.59
C SER A 164 -17.09 -9.23 -6.47
#